data_b4f2d6a8b9655fab558b0590ab4e0e72
#
_entry.id   b4f2d6a8b9655fab558b0590ab4e0e72
#
_cell.length_a   1.000
_cell.length_b   1.000
_cell.length_c   1.000
_cell.angle_alpha   90.00
_cell.angle_beta   90.00
_cell.angle_gamma   90.00
#
_symmetry.space_group_name_H-M   'P 1'
#
loop_
_entity.id
_entity.type
_entity.pdbx_description
1 polymer ?
#
loop_
_entity_poly.entity_id
_entity_poly.type
_entity_poly.pdbx_seq_one_letter_code
_entity_poly.pdbx_strand_id
1 'polypeptide(L)'
;MDKHTIMFIKGSLIYLFLGVTAGLALTLKSWTWAPEWLEYFPLVHGHLILFGCVMMLIFGVAYHILPRFSGKQLYSTRLAVIHFWLSNIGLIGMLIFFPLLWKSGKEVFALGLFVSGMIAVIGIYIFIYNIWKSISTLKEAIVPRR
;
A
#
# COMPACT_ATOMS: atom_id res chain seq x y z
N MET A 1 -8.84 -2.46 19.00
CA MET A 1 -8.00 -2.33 17.78
C MET A 1 -7.80 -0.87 17.50
N ASP A 2 -6.58 -0.43 17.19
CA ASP A 2 -6.24 0.98 17.06
C ASP A 2 -6.83 1.56 15.77
N LYS A 3 -7.16 2.88 15.78
CA LYS A 3 -7.80 3.56 14.66
C LYS A 3 -7.03 3.40 13.34
N HIS A 4 -5.69 3.58 13.38
CA HIS A 4 -4.85 3.44 12.19
C HIS A 4 -4.84 2.00 11.64
N THR A 5 -4.85 0.97 12.51
CA THR A 5 -4.97 -0.43 12.10
C THR A 5 -6.28 -0.68 11.34
N ILE A 6 -7.40 -0.16 11.86
CA ILE A 6 -8.72 -0.28 11.21
C ILE A 6 -8.70 0.40 9.83
N MET A 7 -8.05 1.56 9.70
CA MET A 7 -7.92 2.27 8.41
C MET A 7 -7.21 1.40 7.36
N PHE A 8 -6.08 0.80 7.70
CA PHE A 8 -5.33 -0.08 6.80
C PHE A 8 -6.14 -1.33 6.40
N ILE A 9 -6.79 -2.00 7.37
CA ILE A 9 -7.60 -3.19 7.08
C ILE A 9 -8.80 -2.85 6.21
N LYS A 10 -9.54 -1.79 6.51
CA LYS A 10 -10.66 -1.36 5.66
C LYS A 10 -10.21 -0.96 4.26
N GLY A 11 -9.09 -0.22 4.16
CA GLY A 11 -8.50 0.13 2.87
C GLY A 11 -8.12 -1.12 2.07
N SER A 12 -7.48 -2.11 2.70
CA SER A 12 -7.11 -3.36 2.02
C SER A 12 -8.32 -4.13 1.49
N LEU A 13 -9.45 -4.16 2.23
CA LEU A 13 -10.67 -4.82 1.77
C LEU A 13 -11.32 -4.11 0.59
N ILE A 14 -11.27 -2.77 0.56
CA ILE A 14 -11.74 -1.99 -0.59
C ILE A 14 -10.88 -2.31 -1.82
N TYR A 15 -9.56 -2.32 -1.67
CA TYR A 15 -8.65 -2.66 -2.76
C TYR A 15 -8.76 -4.13 -3.20
N LEU A 16 -9.05 -5.05 -2.28
CA LEU A 16 -9.37 -6.44 -2.64
C LEU A 16 -10.60 -6.49 -3.54
N PHE A 17 -11.69 -5.82 -3.15
CA PHE A 17 -12.91 -5.78 -3.95
C PHE A 17 -12.64 -5.22 -5.37
N LEU A 18 -11.95 -4.07 -5.44
CA LEU A 18 -11.58 -3.46 -6.73
C LEU A 18 -10.63 -4.36 -7.54
N GLY A 19 -9.66 -4.98 -6.88
CA GLY A 19 -8.68 -5.85 -7.50
C GLY A 19 -9.31 -7.11 -8.09
N VAL A 20 -10.17 -7.83 -7.35
CA VAL A 20 -10.84 -9.03 -7.88
C VAL A 20 -11.80 -8.68 -9.00
N THR A 21 -12.48 -7.53 -8.93
CA THR A 21 -13.34 -7.04 -10.02
C THR A 21 -12.52 -6.74 -11.27
N ALA A 22 -11.35 -6.08 -11.12
CA ALA A 22 -10.42 -5.85 -12.24
C ALA A 22 -9.89 -7.17 -12.81
N GLY A 23 -9.57 -8.15 -11.95
CA GLY A 23 -9.16 -9.50 -12.36
C GLY A 23 -10.24 -10.22 -13.16
N LEU A 24 -11.50 -10.13 -12.73
CA LEU A 24 -12.62 -10.68 -13.49
C LEU A 24 -12.74 -10.00 -14.87
N ALA A 25 -12.61 -8.66 -14.92
CA ALA A 25 -12.64 -7.95 -16.20
C ALA A 25 -11.54 -8.42 -17.17
N LEU A 26 -10.36 -8.81 -16.67
CA LEU A 26 -9.28 -9.34 -17.49
C LEU A 26 -9.62 -10.64 -18.21
N THR A 27 -10.56 -11.43 -17.70
CA THR A 27 -11.00 -12.67 -18.40
C THR A 27 -11.66 -12.37 -19.74
N LEU A 28 -12.23 -11.16 -19.90
CA LEU A 28 -12.84 -10.71 -21.15
C LEU A 28 -11.80 -10.50 -22.27
N LYS A 29 -10.52 -10.41 -21.94
CA LYS A 29 -9.43 -10.18 -22.90
C LYS A 29 -9.29 -11.30 -23.95
N SER A 30 -9.75 -12.50 -23.64
CA SER A 30 -9.77 -13.63 -24.57
C SER A 30 -10.87 -13.55 -25.64
N TRP A 31 -11.74 -12.56 -25.56
CA TRP A 31 -12.86 -12.40 -26.50
C TRP A 31 -12.51 -11.44 -27.63
N THR A 32 -12.94 -11.74 -28.86
CA THR A 32 -12.63 -10.92 -30.05
C THR A 32 -13.17 -9.49 -30.03
N TRP A 33 -14.18 -9.22 -29.18
CA TRP A 33 -14.80 -7.90 -28.97
C TRP A 33 -14.22 -7.16 -27.75
N ALA A 34 -13.16 -7.69 -27.13
CA ALA A 34 -12.58 -7.10 -25.92
C ALA A 34 -12.11 -5.65 -26.18
N PRO A 35 -12.48 -4.70 -25.32
CA PRO A 35 -12.04 -3.32 -25.48
C PRO A 35 -10.52 -3.17 -25.30
N GLU A 36 -9.90 -2.31 -26.11
CA GLU A 36 -8.44 -2.05 -26.07
C GLU A 36 -7.92 -1.60 -24.70
N TRP A 37 -8.74 -0.93 -23.88
CA TRP A 37 -8.35 -0.51 -22.56
C TRP A 37 -8.04 -1.65 -21.59
N LEU A 38 -8.44 -2.88 -21.89
CA LEU A 38 -8.07 -4.05 -21.10
C LEU A 38 -6.57 -4.37 -21.19
N GLU A 39 -5.84 -3.83 -22.18
CA GLU A 39 -4.40 -4.09 -22.35
C GLU A 39 -3.54 -3.65 -21.16
N TYR A 40 -3.88 -2.56 -20.49
CA TYR A 40 -3.14 -2.05 -19.31
C TYR A 40 -3.75 -2.47 -17.97
N PHE A 41 -4.88 -3.17 -17.98
CA PHE A 41 -5.54 -3.66 -16.78
C PHE A 41 -4.71 -4.64 -15.95
N PRO A 42 -3.81 -5.49 -16.51
CA PRO A 42 -2.93 -6.33 -15.71
C PRO A 42 -2.09 -5.54 -14.70
N LEU A 43 -1.57 -4.36 -15.07
CA LEU A 43 -0.81 -3.49 -14.17
C LEU A 43 -1.71 -2.91 -13.07
N VAL A 44 -2.91 -2.47 -13.44
CA VAL A 44 -3.90 -1.94 -12.49
C VAL A 44 -4.32 -3.04 -11.50
N HIS A 45 -4.70 -4.22 -11.99
CA HIS A 45 -5.03 -5.37 -11.16
C HIS A 45 -3.90 -5.75 -10.22
N GLY A 46 -2.67 -5.86 -10.73
CA GLY A 46 -1.50 -6.22 -9.93
C GLY A 46 -1.25 -5.23 -8.79
N HIS A 47 -1.34 -3.93 -9.02
CA HIS A 47 -1.15 -2.91 -7.98
C HIS A 47 -2.30 -2.90 -6.97
N LEU A 48 -3.55 -3.09 -7.40
CA LEU A 48 -4.69 -3.22 -6.50
C LEU A 48 -4.55 -4.41 -5.56
N ILE A 49 -4.13 -5.57 -6.08
CA ILE A 49 -3.97 -6.79 -5.27
C ILE A 49 -2.71 -6.72 -4.41
N LEU A 50 -1.53 -6.47 -5.00
CA LEU A 50 -0.28 -6.55 -4.24
C LEU A 50 -0.11 -5.37 -3.29
N PHE A 51 -0.21 -4.15 -3.79
CA PHE A 51 0.04 -2.97 -2.96
C PHE A 51 -1.21 -2.54 -2.19
N GLY A 52 -2.36 -2.50 -2.85
CA GLY A 52 -3.62 -2.06 -2.25
C GLY A 52 -4.18 -3.08 -1.25
N CYS A 53 -4.24 -4.36 -1.59
CA CYS A 53 -4.79 -5.37 -0.68
C CYS A 53 -3.70 -5.96 0.23
N VAL A 54 -2.72 -6.68 -0.32
CA VAL A 54 -1.78 -7.49 0.47
C VAL A 54 -0.89 -6.61 1.34
N MET A 55 -0.22 -5.61 0.77
CA MET A 55 0.68 -4.75 1.54
C MET A 55 -0.06 -3.90 2.58
N MET A 56 -1.22 -3.32 2.24
CA MET A 56 -2.02 -2.57 3.22
C MET A 56 -2.48 -3.46 4.37
N LEU A 57 -2.88 -4.70 4.11
CA LEU A 57 -3.25 -5.65 5.17
C LEU A 57 -2.05 -5.97 6.07
N ILE A 58 -0.90 -6.26 5.47
CA ILE A 58 0.35 -6.51 6.19
C ILE A 58 0.72 -5.31 7.05
N PHE A 59 0.67 -4.08 6.54
CA PHE A 59 0.97 -2.87 7.31
C PHE A 59 0.03 -2.70 8.50
N GLY A 60 -1.27 -2.90 8.29
CA GLY A 60 -2.26 -2.80 9.36
C GLY A 60 -2.04 -3.83 10.47
N VAL A 61 -1.81 -5.08 10.08
CA VAL A 61 -1.53 -6.18 11.01
C VAL A 61 -0.19 -5.96 11.73
N ALA A 62 0.86 -5.54 11.02
CA ALA A 62 2.18 -5.26 11.60
C ALA A 62 2.12 -4.15 12.65
N TYR A 63 1.43 -3.04 12.37
CA TYR A 63 1.23 -1.97 13.35
C TYR A 63 0.48 -2.42 14.60
N HIS A 64 -0.38 -3.42 14.48
CA HIS A 64 -1.12 -3.97 15.62
C HIS A 64 -0.32 -4.97 16.43
N ILE A 65 0.37 -5.89 15.76
CA ILE A 65 0.98 -7.07 16.37
C ILE A 65 2.39 -6.80 16.87
N LEU A 66 3.26 -6.17 16.05
CA LEU A 66 4.69 -6.08 16.37
C LEU A 66 4.99 -5.27 17.64
N PRO A 67 4.34 -4.12 17.91
CA PRO A 67 4.55 -3.43 19.18
C PRO A 67 4.09 -4.27 20.38
N ARG A 68 2.98 -5.01 20.25
CA ARG A 68 2.42 -5.86 21.32
C ARG A 68 3.32 -7.03 21.66
N PHE A 69 3.90 -7.71 20.68
CA PHE A 69 4.91 -8.74 20.93
C PHE A 69 6.15 -8.19 21.65
N SER A 70 6.44 -6.92 21.45
CA SER A 70 7.53 -6.24 22.15
C SER A 70 7.14 -5.71 23.55
N GLY A 71 5.90 -5.95 24.01
CA GLY A 71 5.38 -5.42 25.27
C GLY A 71 5.25 -3.90 25.31
N LYS A 72 5.19 -3.24 24.14
CA LYS A 72 5.22 -1.78 23.99
C LYS A 72 4.09 -1.24 23.15
N GLN A 73 3.92 0.06 23.17
CA GLN A 73 3.07 0.79 22.25
C GLN A 73 3.83 1.12 20.97
N LEU A 74 3.09 1.36 19.88
CA LEU A 74 3.66 1.86 18.64
C LEU A 74 4.40 3.18 18.88
N TYR A 75 5.60 3.32 18.32
CA TYR A 75 6.45 4.51 18.47
C TYR A 75 5.70 5.80 18.13
N SER A 76 4.96 5.80 16.99
CA SER A 76 4.17 6.96 16.59
C SER A 76 2.91 6.58 15.81
N THR A 77 1.75 6.85 16.39
CA THR A 77 0.45 6.70 15.70
C THR A 77 0.27 7.74 14.59
N ARG A 78 0.88 8.94 14.72
CA ARG A 78 0.84 9.97 13.67
C ARG A 78 1.56 9.50 12.42
N LEU A 79 2.75 8.90 12.55
CA LEU A 79 3.48 8.34 11.42
C LEU A 79 2.70 7.21 10.73
N ALA A 80 1.98 6.38 11.48
CA ALA A 80 1.13 5.35 10.89
C ALA A 80 -0.01 5.93 10.04
N VAL A 81 -0.62 7.03 10.50
CA VAL A 81 -1.66 7.73 9.72
C VAL A 81 -1.08 8.42 8.48
N ILE A 82 0.07 9.06 8.59
CA ILE A 82 0.78 9.67 7.44
C ILE A 82 1.12 8.60 6.42
N HIS A 83 1.69 7.47 6.85
CA HIS A 83 1.98 6.32 5.98
C HIS A 83 0.73 5.85 5.25
N PHE A 84 -0.41 5.70 5.93
CA PHE A 84 -1.67 5.31 5.30
C PHE A 84 -2.04 6.23 4.14
N TRP A 85 -1.99 7.55 4.35
CA TRP A 85 -2.37 8.52 3.33
C TRP A 85 -1.37 8.55 2.17
N LEU A 86 -0.06 8.52 2.45
CA LEU A 86 0.96 8.49 1.39
C LEU A 86 0.83 7.22 0.54
N SER A 87 0.60 6.06 1.15
CA SER A 87 0.37 4.81 0.42
C SER A 87 -0.86 4.88 -0.48
N ASN A 88 -1.98 5.46 0.01
CA ASN A 88 -3.19 5.62 -0.81
C ASN A 88 -2.98 6.62 -1.95
N ILE A 89 -2.40 7.79 -1.68
CA ILE A 89 -2.13 8.82 -2.70
C ILE A 89 -1.20 8.26 -3.79
N GLY A 90 -0.12 7.57 -3.39
CA GLY A 90 0.81 6.95 -4.32
C GLY A 90 0.14 5.87 -5.16
N LEU A 91 -0.62 4.97 -4.55
CA LEU A 91 -1.34 3.92 -5.26
C LEU A 91 -2.37 4.49 -6.23
N ILE A 92 -3.24 5.40 -5.78
CA ILE A 92 -4.27 6.00 -6.64
C ILE A 92 -3.62 6.74 -7.81
N GLY A 93 -2.54 7.48 -7.56
CA GLY A 93 -1.78 8.13 -8.63
C GLY A 93 -1.23 7.13 -9.64
N MET A 94 -0.63 6.02 -9.20
CA MET A 94 -0.17 4.96 -10.12
C MET A 94 -1.32 4.37 -10.94
N LEU A 95 -2.47 4.09 -10.31
CA LEU A 95 -3.64 3.55 -11.00
C LEU A 95 -4.20 4.50 -12.08
N ILE A 96 -4.03 5.80 -11.91
CA ILE A 96 -4.43 6.83 -12.88
C ILE A 96 -3.37 6.97 -13.99
N PHE A 97 -2.10 7.11 -13.62
CA PHE A 97 -1.06 7.45 -14.58
C PHE A 97 -0.59 6.26 -15.43
N PHE A 98 -0.70 5.01 -14.96
CA PHE A 98 -0.40 3.83 -15.78
C PHE A 98 -1.24 3.79 -17.08
N PRO A 99 -2.58 3.82 -17.03
CA PRO A 99 -3.39 3.80 -18.25
C PRO A 99 -3.16 5.03 -19.14
N LEU A 100 -3.00 6.22 -18.54
CA LEU A 100 -2.77 7.45 -19.29
C LEU A 100 -1.43 7.45 -20.02
N LEU A 101 -0.38 6.96 -19.38
CA LEU A 101 0.94 6.82 -20.00
C LEU A 101 0.88 5.79 -21.14
N TRP A 102 0.28 4.62 -20.88
CA TRP A 102 0.15 3.56 -21.88
C TRP A 102 -0.59 4.05 -23.15
N LYS A 103 -1.71 4.73 -22.94
CA LYS A 103 -2.56 5.20 -24.04
C LYS A 103 -1.91 6.33 -24.86
N SER A 104 -1.19 7.24 -24.23
CA SER A 104 -0.75 8.48 -24.87
C SER A 104 0.76 8.58 -25.13
N GLY A 105 1.59 7.79 -24.41
CA GLY A 105 3.05 7.87 -24.45
C GLY A 105 3.64 9.20 -23.97
N LYS A 106 2.84 10.11 -23.40
CA LYS A 106 3.30 11.47 -23.05
C LYS A 106 4.14 11.46 -21.77
N GLU A 107 5.30 12.14 -21.83
CA GLU A 107 6.24 12.26 -20.71
C GLU A 107 5.61 12.82 -19.42
N VAL A 108 4.62 13.71 -19.54
CA VAL A 108 3.93 14.28 -18.37
C VAL A 108 3.27 13.18 -17.51
N PHE A 109 2.76 12.11 -18.12
CA PHE A 109 2.18 10.98 -17.39
C PHE A 109 3.25 10.04 -16.82
N ALA A 110 4.41 9.94 -17.49
CA ALA A 110 5.58 9.25 -16.92
C ALA A 110 6.07 9.97 -15.65
N LEU A 111 6.13 11.30 -15.68
CA LEU A 111 6.46 12.11 -14.50
C LEU A 111 5.42 11.91 -13.38
N GLY A 112 4.13 11.94 -13.70
CA GLY A 112 3.05 11.69 -12.74
C GLY A 112 3.16 10.30 -12.09
N LEU A 113 3.47 9.28 -12.89
CA LEU A 113 3.71 7.91 -12.42
C LEU A 113 4.92 7.85 -11.48
N PHE A 114 6.05 8.47 -11.87
CA PHE A 114 7.26 8.54 -11.06
C PHE A 114 6.99 9.21 -9.70
N VAL A 115 6.33 10.37 -9.70
CA VAL A 115 5.98 11.11 -8.47
C VAL A 115 5.08 10.26 -7.58
N SER A 116 4.09 9.57 -8.15
CA SER A 116 3.19 8.69 -7.41
C SER A 116 3.96 7.52 -6.75
N GLY A 117 4.89 6.92 -7.48
CA GLY A 117 5.79 5.89 -6.96
C GLY A 117 6.68 6.41 -5.82
N MET A 118 7.26 7.61 -5.97
CA MET A 118 8.07 8.25 -4.91
C MET A 118 7.25 8.49 -3.64
N ILE A 119 6.01 8.96 -3.76
CA ILE A 119 5.11 9.16 -2.61
C ILE A 119 4.86 7.82 -1.88
N ALA A 120 4.60 6.75 -2.63
CA ALA A 120 4.41 5.42 -2.06
C ALA A 120 5.67 4.91 -1.34
N VAL A 121 6.85 5.09 -1.93
CA VAL A 121 8.15 4.70 -1.33
C VAL A 121 8.43 5.47 -0.04
N ILE A 122 8.16 6.77 -0.01
CA ILE A 122 8.27 7.58 1.22
C ILE A 122 7.36 7.01 2.30
N GLY A 123 6.12 6.63 1.96
CA GLY A 123 5.22 5.96 2.88
C GLY A 123 5.82 4.68 3.47
N ILE A 124 6.42 3.82 2.63
CA ILE A 124 7.07 2.58 3.06
C ILE A 124 8.27 2.88 3.99
N TYR A 125 9.08 3.88 3.69
CA TYR A 125 10.20 4.27 4.59
C TYR A 125 9.70 4.75 5.95
N ILE A 126 8.59 5.48 6.00
CA ILE A 126 7.95 5.87 7.26
C ILE A 126 7.48 4.63 8.04
N PHE A 127 6.90 3.62 7.36
CA PHE A 127 6.53 2.36 7.98
C PHE A 127 7.74 1.65 8.58
N ILE A 128 8.79 1.46 7.79
CA ILE A 128 10.03 0.80 8.24
C ILE A 128 10.60 1.53 9.47
N TYR A 129 10.73 2.84 9.41
CA TYR A 129 11.24 3.64 10.53
C TYR A 129 10.39 3.48 11.79
N ASN A 130 9.07 3.59 11.65
CA ASN A 130 8.13 3.53 12.77
C ASN A 130 8.14 2.16 13.46
N ILE A 131 8.14 1.07 12.66
CA ILE A 131 8.23 -0.30 13.19
C ILE A 131 9.60 -0.55 13.80
N TRP A 132 10.68 -0.16 13.12
CA TRP A 132 12.03 -0.33 13.64
C TRP A 132 12.18 0.30 15.02
N LYS A 133 11.73 1.54 15.20
CA LYS A 133 11.74 2.23 16.50
C LYS A 133 10.86 1.52 17.54
N SER A 134 9.72 0.97 17.13
CA SER A 134 8.81 0.27 18.04
C SER A 134 9.42 -1.03 18.61
N ILE A 135 10.23 -1.75 17.81
CA ILE A 135 10.83 -3.04 18.22
C ILE A 135 12.26 -2.92 18.79
N SER A 136 13.03 -1.88 18.42
CA SER A 136 14.45 -1.74 18.82
C SER A 136 14.66 -1.52 20.32
N THR A 137 13.63 -1.10 21.04
CA THR A 137 13.67 -0.85 22.49
C THR A 137 13.61 -2.15 23.33
N LEU A 138 13.61 -3.34 22.71
CA LEU A 138 13.63 -4.63 23.44
C LEU A 138 14.95 -4.87 24.21
N LYS A 139 16.08 -4.34 23.75
CA LYS A 139 17.39 -4.58 24.38
C LYS A 139 17.52 -3.99 25.79
N GLU A 140 16.82 -2.89 26.09
CA GLU A 140 16.91 -2.24 27.41
C GLU A 140 16.03 -2.89 28.49
N ALA A 141 14.99 -3.65 28.08
CA ALA A 141 14.06 -4.29 29.01
C ALA A 141 14.58 -5.65 29.53
N ILE A 142 15.56 -6.25 28.86
CA ILE A 142 16.08 -7.61 29.16
C ILE A 142 17.33 -7.57 30.02
N VAL A 143 17.98 -6.42 30.19
CA VAL A 143 19.13 -6.27 31.11
C VAL A 143 18.61 -6.00 32.51
N PRO A 144 18.70 -6.94 33.46
CA PRO A 144 18.38 -6.67 34.86
C PRO A 144 19.33 -5.58 35.37
N ARG A 145 18.78 -4.49 35.88
CA ARG A 145 19.61 -3.54 36.68
C ARG A 145 20.19 -4.33 37.86
N ARG A 146 21.46 -4.59 37.83
CA ARG A 146 22.25 -5.06 38.98
C ARG A 146 22.40 -3.98 40.01
#